data_a81c00b67ca1a304adea112faf7320a3
#
_entry.id   a81c00b67ca1a304adea112faf7320a3
#
_cell.length_a   1.000
_cell.length_b   1.000
_cell.length_c   1.000
_cell.angle_alpha   90.00
_cell.angle_beta   90.00
_cell.angle_gamma   90.00
#
_symmetry.space_group_name_H-M   'P 1'
#
loop_
_entity.id
_entity.type
_entity.pdbx_description
1 polymer ?
#
loop_
_entity_poly.entity_id
_entity_poly.type
_entity_poly.pdbx_seq_one_letter_code
_entity_poly.pdbx_strand_id
1 'polypeptide(L)'
;YLDNINHENIYIYINSPGGAITSGMGIYDTMKFIESKVITIGVGMCASMAAFLLSSGDERYALPNAGVMLHQPLGGAQGQATDIKIAAERIIKLKEKLNRILADNTNQPLEKIYEDTERDNFLSAKEAKEYGLIDDIIKKNEF
;
A
#
# COMPACT_ATOMS: atom_id res chain seq x y z
N TYR A 1 11.02 -17.93 -0.81
CA TYR A 1 11.38 -19.07 -1.67
C TYR A 1 11.99 -18.59 -3.00
N LEU A 2 11.27 -17.77 -3.77
CA LEU A 2 11.75 -17.28 -5.06
C LEU A 2 13.08 -16.51 -4.94
N ASP A 3 13.20 -15.69 -3.90
CA ASP A 3 14.41 -14.93 -3.63
C ASP A 3 15.64 -15.84 -3.44
N ASN A 4 15.43 -16.99 -2.80
CA ASN A 4 16.53 -17.93 -2.51
C ASN A 4 17.01 -18.73 -3.72
N ILE A 5 16.29 -18.69 -4.85
CA ILE A 5 16.67 -19.45 -6.05
C ILE A 5 17.79 -18.73 -6.81
N ASN A 6 17.56 -17.48 -7.24
CA ASN A 6 18.47 -16.79 -8.14
C ASN A 6 18.39 -15.26 -8.10
N HIS A 7 17.64 -14.70 -7.14
CA HIS A 7 17.40 -13.25 -7.00
C HIS A 7 16.83 -12.57 -8.26
N GLU A 8 16.10 -13.30 -9.09
CA GLU A 8 15.37 -12.70 -10.22
C GLU A 8 14.24 -11.79 -9.72
N ASN A 9 13.78 -10.90 -10.59
CA ASN A 9 12.69 -10.01 -10.28
C ASN A 9 11.42 -10.77 -9.85
N ILE A 10 10.76 -10.28 -8.82
CA ILE A 10 9.49 -10.83 -8.34
C ILE A 10 8.38 -9.86 -8.72
N TYR A 11 7.38 -10.36 -9.43
CA TYR A 11 6.23 -9.59 -9.88
C TYR A 11 5.03 -9.88 -8.99
N ILE A 12 4.48 -8.85 -8.38
CA ILE A 12 3.28 -8.97 -7.53
C ILE A 12 2.12 -8.26 -8.23
N TYR A 13 1.14 -9.03 -8.69
CA TYR A 13 -0.09 -8.51 -9.26
C TYR A 13 -1.10 -8.33 -8.11
N ILE A 14 -1.59 -7.11 -7.94
CA ILE A 14 -2.42 -6.73 -6.80
C ILE A 14 -3.81 -6.36 -7.29
N ASN A 15 -4.81 -7.11 -6.80
CA ASN A 15 -6.23 -6.81 -6.98
C ASN A 15 -6.92 -7.18 -5.67
N SER A 16 -7.14 -6.22 -4.80
CA SER A 16 -7.60 -6.48 -3.43
C SER A 16 -8.27 -5.25 -2.83
N PRO A 17 -9.33 -5.45 -2.04
CA PRO A 17 -9.94 -4.36 -1.26
C PRO A 17 -9.13 -3.99 -0.01
N GLY A 18 -8.01 -4.66 0.23
CA GLY A 18 -7.20 -4.49 1.42
C GLY A 18 -7.39 -5.63 2.42
N GLY A 19 -7.09 -5.37 3.67
CA GLY A 19 -7.19 -6.38 4.71
C GLY A 19 -6.49 -5.92 5.99
N ALA A 20 -6.11 -6.88 6.81
CA ALA A 20 -5.47 -6.62 8.09
C ALA A 20 -4.13 -5.90 7.93
N ILE A 21 -3.93 -4.86 8.73
CA ILE A 21 -2.69 -4.07 8.70
C ILE A 21 -1.48 -4.94 9.02
N THR A 22 -1.58 -5.81 10.02
CA THR A 22 -0.47 -6.69 10.42
C THR A 22 -0.05 -7.64 9.31
N SER A 23 -1.00 -8.19 8.56
CA SER A 23 -0.71 -9.04 7.39
C SER A 23 -0.03 -8.24 6.28
N GLY A 24 -0.54 -7.05 5.99
CA GLY A 24 0.06 -6.15 5.01
C GLY A 24 1.47 -5.70 5.38
N MET A 25 1.70 -5.40 6.65
CA MET A 25 3.04 -5.04 7.13
C MET A 25 4.02 -6.19 7.04
N GLY A 26 3.56 -7.43 7.27
CA GLY A 26 4.39 -8.62 7.06
C GLY A 26 4.83 -8.78 5.61
N ILE A 27 3.93 -8.55 4.67
CA ILE A 27 4.25 -8.55 3.23
C ILE A 27 5.24 -7.42 2.92
N TYR A 28 4.97 -6.21 3.40
CA TYR A 28 5.84 -5.06 3.21
C TYR A 28 7.26 -5.32 3.72
N ASP A 29 7.39 -5.81 4.95
CA ASP A 29 8.69 -6.11 5.54
C ASP A 29 9.44 -7.17 4.72
N THR A 30 8.74 -8.20 4.24
CA THR A 30 9.33 -9.22 3.38
C THR A 30 9.82 -8.63 2.06
N MET A 31 9.03 -7.76 1.43
CA MET A 31 9.43 -7.07 0.21
C MET A 31 10.72 -6.25 0.40
N LYS A 32 10.89 -5.64 1.57
CA LYS A 32 12.08 -4.83 1.89
C LYS A 32 13.26 -5.68 2.36
N PHE A 33 13.00 -6.85 2.91
CA PHE A 33 14.02 -7.75 3.46
C PHE A 33 14.76 -8.54 2.38
N ILE A 34 14.06 -9.00 1.34
CA ILE A 34 14.64 -9.84 0.28
C ILE A 34 15.56 -9.04 -0.64
N GLU A 35 16.47 -9.73 -1.31
CA GLU A 35 17.41 -9.14 -2.26
C GLU A 35 16.81 -8.93 -3.65
N SER A 36 15.88 -9.79 -4.06
CA SER A 36 15.20 -9.68 -5.35
C SER A 36 14.47 -8.35 -5.48
N LYS A 37 14.52 -7.77 -6.67
CA LYS A 37 13.73 -6.59 -7.02
C LYS A 37 12.25 -6.97 -7.07
N VAL A 38 11.42 -6.21 -6.39
CA VAL A 38 9.97 -6.43 -6.34
C VAL A 38 9.27 -5.40 -7.22
N ILE A 39 8.51 -5.88 -8.19
CA ILE A 39 7.73 -5.05 -9.12
C ILE A 39 6.26 -5.26 -8.80
N THR A 40 5.55 -4.19 -8.46
CA THR A 40 4.13 -4.24 -8.16
C THR A 40 3.30 -3.77 -9.34
N ILE A 41 2.22 -4.48 -9.63
CA ILE A 41 1.31 -4.16 -10.74
C ILE A 41 -0.14 -4.16 -10.22
N GLY A 42 -0.76 -2.99 -10.23
CA GLY A 42 -2.16 -2.85 -9.85
C GLY A 42 -3.10 -3.32 -10.95
N VAL A 43 -4.04 -4.19 -10.59
CA VAL A 43 -5.05 -4.75 -11.49
C VAL A 43 -6.42 -4.60 -10.83
N GLY A 44 -7.41 -4.13 -11.56
CA GLY A 44 -8.75 -3.96 -11.01
C GLY A 44 -8.80 -2.89 -9.92
N MET A 45 -8.90 -3.29 -8.67
CA MET A 45 -8.95 -2.35 -7.53
C MET A 45 -7.86 -2.66 -6.52
N CYS A 46 -7.10 -1.63 -6.16
CA CYS A 46 -6.10 -1.68 -5.10
C CYS A 46 -6.52 -0.70 -4.00
N ALA A 47 -7.15 -1.21 -2.94
CA ALA A 47 -7.72 -0.38 -1.89
C ALA A 47 -7.02 -0.61 -0.55
N SER A 48 -6.89 0.45 0.25
CA SER A 48 -6.38 0.35 1.63
C SER A 48 -4.96 -0.22 1.68
N MET A 49 -4.75 -1.32 2.40
CA MET A 49 -3.43 -1.99 2.47
C MET A 49 -2.91 -2.42 1.10
N ALA A 50 -3.81 -2.75 0.16
CA ALA A 50 -3.41 -3.07 -1.21
C ALA A 50 -2.80 -1.85 -1.93
N ALA A 51 -3.36 -0.66 -1.74
CA ALA A 51 -2.78 0.59 -2.26
C ALA A 51 -1.42 0.87 -1.65
N PHE A 52 -1.28 0.66 -0.35
CA PHE A 52 -0.02 0.80 0.36
C PHE A 52 1.06 -0.14 -0.22
N LEU A 53 0.73 -1.42 -0.40
CA LEU A 53 1.66 -2.41 -0.97
C LEU A 53 2.01 -2.09 -2.42
N LEU A 54 1.04 -1.64 -3.21
CA LEU A 54 1.28 -1.21 -4.58
C LEU A 54 2.34 -0.10 -4.63
N SER A 55 2.25 0.88 -3.75
CA SER A 55 3.19 2.00 -3.68
C SER A 55 4.57 1.60 -3.15
N SER A 56 4.73 0.39 -2.62
CA SER A 56 5.93 -0.06 -1.91
C SER A 56 6.89 -0.88 -2.78
N GLY A 57 6.55 -1.18 -4.03
CA GLY A 57 7.43 -1.90 -4.95
C GLY A 57 8.66 -1.07 -5.35
N ASP A 58 9.71 -1.74 -5.76
CA ASP A 58 10.91 -1.09 -6.32
C ASP A 58 10.59 -0.43 -7.65
N GLU A 59 9.74 -1.06 -8.46
CA GLU A 59 9.04 -0.47 -9.60
C GLU A 59 7.54 -0.73 -9.40
N ARG A 60 6.72 0.23 -9.78
CA ARG A 60 5.30 0.23 -9.48
C ARG A 60 4.49 0.61 -10.71
N TYR A 61 3.57 -0.27 -11.09
CA TYR A 61 2.76 -0.09 -12.29
C TYR A 61 1.28 -0.33 -12.00
N ALA A 62 0.44 0.08 -12.92
CA ALA A 62 -0.98 -0.25 -12.93
C ALA A 62 -1.45 -0.47 -14.36
N LEU A 63 -2.43 -1.33 -14.54
CA LEU A 63 -3.14 -1.47 -15.81
C LEU A 63 -4.06 -0.26 -16.02
N PRO A 64 -4.43 0.07 -17.27
CA PRO A 64 -5.10 1.34 -17.57
C PRO A 64 -6.42 1.57 -16.85
N ASN A 65 -7.16 0.52 -16.54
CA ASN A 65 -8.46 0.62 -15.87
C ASN A 65 -8.41 0.28 -14.38
N ALA A 66 -7.21 0.12 -13.83
CA ALA A 66 -7.06 -0.11 -12.40
C ALA A 66 -7.44 1.14 -11.61
N GLY A 67 -8.06 0.92 -10.45
CA GLY A 67 -8.37 1.97 -9.49
C GLY A 67 -7.53 1.81 -8.23
N VAL A 68 -7.23 2.91 -7.56
CA VAL A 68 -6.52 2.90 -6.29
C VAL A 68 -7.35 3.69 -5.29
N MET A 69 -7.56 3.14 -4.10
CA MET A 69 -8.30 3.83 -3.06
C MET A 69 -7.44 4.00 -1.81
N LEU A 70 -7.33 5.25 -1.37
CA LEU A 70 -6.71 5.59 -0.11
C LEU A 70 -7.80 5.80 0.95
N HIS A 71 -7.59 5.27 2.14
CA HIS A 71 -8.37 5.60 3.32
C HIS A 71 -7.59 5.25 4.58
N GLN A 72 -8.03 5.78 5.71
CA GLN A 72 -7.36 5.49 6.96
C GLN A 72 -7.65 4.06 7.44
N PRO A 73 -6.76 3.49 8.26
CA PRO A 73 -6.99 2.17 8.85
C PRO A 73 -8.31 2.13 9.61
N LEU A 74 -9.08 1.06 9.39
CA LEU A 74 -10.27 0.78 10.17
C LEU A 74 -9.86 -0.03 11.41
N GLY A 75 -10.54 0.24 12.51
CA GLY A 75 -10.28 -0.50 13.73
C GLY A 75 -11.48 -0.44 14.65
N GLY A 76 -11.51 -1.34 15.58
CA GLY A 76 -12.51 -1.40 16.61
C GLY A 76 -12.02 -2.24 17.78
N ALA A 77 -12.63 -2.04 18.94
CA ALA A 77 -12.32 -2.80 20.13
C ALA A 77 -13.58 -2.94 21.00
N GLN A 78 -13.66 -4.06 21.72
CA GLN A 78 -14.70 -4.32 22.70
C GLN A 78 -14.03 -4.68 24.04
N GLY A 79 -14.76 -4.53 25.13
CA GLY A 79 -14.30 -4.89 26.45
C GLY A 79 -14.18 -3.70 27.40
N GLN A 80 -13.23 -3.76 28.32
CA GLN A 80 -12.99 -2.72 29.30
C GLN A 80 -12.51 -1.41 28.67
N ALA A 81 -12.81 -0.29 29.28
CA ALA A 81 -12.39 1.03 28.80
C ALA A 81 -10.86 1.12 28.59
N THR A 82 -10.09 0.51 29.50
CA THR A 82 -8.62 0.46 29.38
C THR A 82 -8.17 -0.29 28.12
N ASP A 83 -8.83 -1.40 27.81
CA ASP A 83 -8.50 -2.22 26.62
C ASP A 83 -8.86 -1.48 25.33
N ILE A 84 -9.98 -0.76 25.33
CA ILE A 84 -10.40 0.09 24.21
C ILE A 84 -9.36 1.19 23.97
N LYS A 85 -8.88 1.82 25.04
CA LYS A 85 -7.84 2.85 24.95
C LYS A 85 -6.54 2.31 24.36
N ILE A 86 -6.09 1.15 24.83
CA ILE A 86 -4.87 0.50 24.34
C ILE A 86 -5.00 0.18 22.83
N ALA A 87 -6.15 -0.37 22.42
CA ALA A 87 -6.41 -0.69 21.01
C ALA A 87 -6.43 0.58 20.15
N ALA A 88 -7.06 1.65 20.62
CA ALA A 88 -7.10 2.94 19.92
C ALA A 88 -5.71 3.55 19.75
N GLU A 89 -4.88 3.53 20.79
CA GLU A 89 -3.51 4.02 20.74
C GLU A 89 -2.66 3.24 19.74
N ARG A 90 -2.84 1.91 19.69
CA ARG A 90 -2.15 1.05 18.72
C ARG A 90 -2.53 1.39 17.29
N ILE A 91 -3.81 1.59 17.00
CA ILE A 91 -4.30 1.96 15.66
C ILE A 91 -3.72 3.32 15.24
N ILE A 92 -3.69 4.29 16.13
CA ILE A 92 -3.12 5.61 15.86
C ILE A 92 -1.64 5.51 15.50
N LYS A 93 -0.87 4.71 16.24
CA LYS A 93 0.55 4.49 15.96
C LYS A 93 0.79 3.80 14.61
N LEU A 94 -0.04 2.80 14.29
CA LEU A 94 0.03 2.09 13.01
C LEU A 94 -0.33 3.03 11.84
N LYS A 95 -1.36 3.84 12.00
CA LYS A 95 -1.77 4.85 11.02
C LYS A 95 -0.62 5.83 10.75
N GLU A 96 0.00 6.35 11.79
CA GLU A 96 1.14 7.27 11.67
C GLU A 96 2.29 6.64 10.90
N LYS A 97 2.63 5.39 11.22
CA LYS A 97 3.69 4.65 10.55
C LYS A 97 3.39 4.43 9.07
N LEU A 98 2.17 3.95 8.75
CA LEU A 98 1.73 3.75 7.38
C LEU A 98 1.76 5.04 6.56
N ASN A 99 1.27 6.13 7.15
CA ASN A 99 1.22 7.42 6.47
C ASN A 99 2.63 7.98 6.20
N ARG A 100 3.58 7.77 7.10
CA ARG A 100 4.97 8.17 6.89
C ARG A 100 5.61 7.40 5.73
N ILE A 101 5.41 6.09 5.70
CA ILE A 101 5.91 5.25 4.60
C ILE A 101 5.25 5.67 3.28
N LEU A 102 3.94 5.89 3.29
CA LEU A 102 3.20 6.32 2.11
C LEU A 102 3.67 7.69 1.60
N ALA A 103 3.95 8.63 2.50
CA ALA A 103 4.52 9.93 2.15
C ALA A 103 5.87 9.77 1.46
N ASP A 104 6.74 8.91 1.99
CA ASP A 104 8.04 8.63 1.38
C ASP A 104 7.89 7.97 0.01
N ASN A 105 7.01 6.98 -0.11
CA ASN A 105 6.78 6.25 -1.36
C ASN A 105 6.23 7.14 -2.48
N THR A 106 5.40 8.11 -2.13
CA THR A 106 4.72 9.00 -3.09
C THR A 106 5.42 10.33 -3.28
N ASN A 107 6.42 10.64 -2.47
CA ASN A 107 7.08 11.94 -2.41
C ASN A 107 6.08 13.09 -2.15
N GLN A 108 5.07 12.81 -1.34
CA GLN A 108 4.07 13.79 -0.91
C GLN A 108 4.37 14.27 0.52
N PRO A 109 3.98 15.49 0.88
CA PRO A 109 4.05 15.94 2.26
C PRO A 109 3.19 15.05 3.16
N LEU A 110 3.68 14.77 4.37
CA LEU A 110 2.96 13.94 5.34
C LEU A 110 1.55 14.48 5.63
N GLU A 111 1.42 15.79 5.74
CA GLU A 111 0.14 16.47 5.98
C GLU A 111 -0.88 16.16 4.88
N LYS A 112 -0.43 16.13 3.62
CA LYS A 112 -1.28 15.78 2.49
C LYS A 112 -1.76 14.33 2.56
N ILE A 113 -0.90 13.41 2.97
CA ILE A 113 -1.26 12.01 3.15
C ILE A 113 -2.34 11.87 4.24
N TYR A 114 -2.20 12.55 5.37
CA TYR A 114 -3.22 12.55 6.42
C TYR A 114 -4.55 13.09 5.92
N GLU A 115 -4.54 14.19 5.19
CA GLU A 115 -5.74 14.78 4.60
C GLU A 115 -6.41 13.84 3.59
N ASP A 116 -5.62 13.29 2.66
CA ASP A 116 -6.15 12.47 1.58
C ASP A 116 -6.58 11.06 2.01
N THR A 117 -6.10 10.58 3.16
CA THR A 117 -6.51 9.29 3.72
C THR A 117 -7.61 9.39 4.77
N GLU A 118 -8.02 10.57 5.17
CA GLU A 118 -9.06 10.77 6.19
C GLU A 118 -10.41 10.21 5.75
N ARG A 119 -10.71 10.27 4.47
CA ARG A 119 -11.90 9.70 3.85
C ARG A 119 -11.52 8.85 2.64
N ASP A 120 -12.45 8.03 2.18
CA ASP A 120 -12.26 7.24 0.97
C ASP A 120 -11.93 8.17 -0.21
N ASN A 121 -10.76 7.98 -0.79
CA ASN A 121 -10.24 8.78 -1.89
C ASN A 121 -9.91 7.85 -3.06
N PHE A 122 -10.76 7.86 -4.08
CA PHE A 122 -10.64 7.01 -5.24
C PHE A 122 -9.81 7.68 -6.33
N LEU A 123 -8.78 7.00 -6.79
CA LEU A 123 -7.88 7.48 -7.82
C LEU A 123 -7.92 6.53 -9.02
N SER A 124 -7.98 7.10 -10.23
CA SER A 124 -7.74 6.36 -11.46
C SER A 124 -6.25 5.99 -11.57
N ALA A 125 -5.89 5.14 -12.52
CA ALA A 125 -4.49 4.81 -12.78
C ALA A 125 -3.68 6.07 -13.09
N LYS A 126 -4.23 6.97 -13.89
CA LYS A 126 -3.59 8.26 -14.22
C LYS A 126 -3.40 9.13 -12.99
N GLU A 127 -4.43 9.27 -12.17
CA GLU A 127 -4.36 10.05 -10.93
C GLU A 127 -3.39 9.43 -9.93
N ALA A 128 -3.34 8.09 -9.84
CA ALA A 128 -2.38 7.38 -9.00
C ALA A 128 -0.94 7.63 -9.42
N LYS A 129 -0.69 7.70 -10.73
CA LYS A 129 0.62 8.07 -11.27
C LYS A 129 0.99 9.50 -10.91
N GLU A 130 0.10 10.44 -11.11
CA GLU A 130 0.31 11.85 -10.77
C GLU A 130 0.55 12.05 -9.27
N TYR A 131 -0.13 11.26 -8.45
CA TYR A 131 0.02 11.29 -6.99
C TYR A 131 1.38 10.73 -6.53
N GLY A 132 1.97 9.82 -7.28
CA GLY A 132 3.22 9.15 -6.93
C GLY A 132 3.04 7.74 -6.37
N LEU A 133 1.83 7.19 -6.43
CA LEU A 133 1.55 5.82 -5.97
C LEU A 133 2.11 4.76 -6.90
N ILE A 134 2.22 5.08 -8.17
CA ILE A 134 2.81 4.23 -9.21
C ILE A 134 3.77 5.05 -10.07
N ASP A 135 4.65 4.35 -10.76
CA ASP A 135 5.63 4.96 -11.67
C ASP A 135 5.08 5.13 -13.08
N ASP A 136 4.28 4.17 -13.57
CA ASP A 136 3.71 4.23 -14.90
C ASP A 136 2.49 3.31 -15.06
N ILE A 137 1.80 3.51 -16.19
CA ILE A 137 0.67 2.68 -16.62
C ILE A 137 1.15 1.80 -17.76
N ILE A 138 0.87 0.49 -17.68
CA ILE A 138 1.26 -0.46 -18.72
C ILE A 138 0.03 -1.04 -19.42
N LYS A 139 0.09 -1.09 -20.76
CA LYS A 139 -1.01 -1.58 -21.59
C LYS A 139 -0.78 -3.00 -22.09
N LYS A 140 0.47 -3.44 -22.14
CA LYS A 140 0.87 -4.78 -22.56
C LYS A 140 1.99 -5.28 -21.65
N ASN A 141 2.08 -6.59 -21.52
CA ASN A 141 3.18 -7.19 -20.76
C ASN A 141 4.51 -6.91 -21.49
N GLU A 142 5.36 -6.15 -20.83
CA GLU A 142 6.70 -5.77 -21.33
C GLU A 142 7.82 -6.43 -20.51
N PHE A 143 7.44 -7.34 -19.62
CA PHE A 143 8.38 -8.00 -18.71
C PHE A 143 8.93 -9.33 -19.23
#